data_5acad50bdcf7129c0162650aede04b39
#
_entry.id   5acad50bdcf7129c0162650aede04b39
#
_cell.length_a   1.000
_cell.length_b   1.000
_cell.length_c   1.000
_cell.angle_alpha   90.00
_cell.angle_beta   90.00
_cell.angle_gamma   90.00
#
_symmetry.space_group_name_H-M   'P 1'
#
loop_
_entity.id
_entity.type
_entity.pdbx_description
1 polymer ?
#
loop_
_entity_poly.entity_id
_entity_poly.type
_entity_poly.pdbx_seq_one_letter_code
_entity_poly.pdbx_strand_id
1 'polypeptide(L)'
;MKIQDVLKDKRFSEFSLLAGLSGVGNAISTVTVIDTPDGAKWLSGGEFVITTAYMLKDDEEALLRFIRTLKARKASALGIKQGRYIENIPDSALALSDDLGLPLLLIPQKFPYADIINPILSELVNQQTNRLIQANLIHTKFTELAVSDASIPDILSAFMSIVGVPTAFFDFETAQIWYSDSESNLAQHLKAERILSHRDIDRTRYDLHLVANQNRRFGVLVFEKGVLEREMEEDSGTALIREKDPGFKIALENAATNIILREQTIISNRQVAERYKGLLIQDILIHNIKSETEIHNRAEIFGWDFHDGGIVLEVDINNIKQRFKRNFSNNTSKMLEEMSTEIFDISIREILRVYPNAHYVKLSDIIIFVLSVRQKERKLMEKHIADIFSRIQKSIENIPFTISFGIGRYYENIEQIHLSYQEAREVIRLSYMFSWFNRILYYEKMDFFRIFLPILDNQEALEACRNCLQPLLDYDRKNGKNMLETLQVVSECDWNLKLAAERMFLHPNSVKYRMEQIGKLIHRNFREHSDRLLIEIAILTYTMSKKLPDWTE
;
A
#
# COMPACT_ATOMS: atom_id res chain seq x y z
N MET A 1 5.60 10.49 -43.31
CA MET A 1 6.25 10.93 -44.58
C MET A 1 6.47 12.41 -44.54
N LYS A 2 7.61 12.92 -44.99
CA LYS A 2 7.94 14.34 -45.05
C LYS A 2 8.18 14.77 -46.50
N ILE A 3 8.20 16.06 -46.78
CA ILE A 3 8.48 16.59 -48.12
C ILE A 3 9.87 16.13 -48.61
N GLN A 4 10.87 16.07 -47.76
CA GLN A 4 12.19 15.54 -48.11
C GLN A 4 12.14 14.07 -48.60
N ASP A 5 11.18 13.26 -48.13
CA ASP A 5 11.03 11.87 -48.52
C ASP A 5 10.44 11.79 -49.92
N VAL A 6 9.51 12.71 -50.27
CA VAL A 6 8.98 12.83 -51.62
C VAL A 6 10.09 13.21 -52.59
N LEU A 7 10.96 14.16 -52.25
CA LEU A 7 12.08 14.59 -53.11
C LEU A 7 13.14 13.51 -53.30
N LYS A 8 13.28 12.57 -52.37
CA LYS A 8 14.21 11.43 -52.44
C LYS A 8 13.65 10.22 -53.17
N ASP A 9 12.34 10.18 -53.35
CA ASP A 9 11.68 9.05 -54.00
C ASP A 9 11.97 9.03 -55.51
N LYS A 10 12.48 7.91 -56.03
CA LYS A 10 12.81 7.74 -57.43
C LYS A 10 11.61 7.99 -58.36
N ARG A 11 10.38 7.79 -57.92
CA ARG A 11 9.16 8.04 -58.68
C ARG A 11 8.97 9.52 -58.98
N PHE A 12 9.48 10.41 -58.11
CA PHE A 12 9.36 11.85 -58.19
C PHE A 12 10.71 12.55 -58.46
N SER A 13 11.68 11.83 -59.02
CA SER A 13 13.04 12.32 -59.29
C SER A 13 13.09 13.56 -60.20
N GLU A 14 12.01 13.80 -60.96
CA GLU A 14 11.88 14.99 -61.82
C GLU A 14 11.23 16.19 -61.12
N PHE A 15 10.79 16.02 -59.87
CA PHE A 15 10.30 17.18 -59.09
C PHE A 15 11.51 18.00 -58.65
N SER A 16 11.41 19.29 -58.73
CA SER A 16 12.44 20.20 -58.29
C SER A 16 11.93 21.13 -57.20
N LEU A 17 12.73 21.25 -56.13
CA LEU A 17 12.48 22.25 -55.10
C LEU A 17 12.99 23.58 -55.59
N LEU A 18 12.11 24.59 -55.70
CA LEU A 18 12.47 25.93 -56.14
C LEU A 18 12.76 26.88 -55.00
N ALA A 19 12.02 26.76 -53.87
CA ALA A 19 12.15 27.59 -52.71
C ALA A 19 11.62 26.89 -51.45
N GLY A 20 11.83 27.47 -50.27
CA GLY A 20 11.29 26.95 -49.00
C GLY A 20 12.11 25.77 -48.43
N LEU A 21 13.43 25.75 -48.64
CA LEU A 21 14.33 24.69 -48.20
C LEU A 21 14.20 24.40 -46.69
N SER A 22 14.00 25.41 -45.87
CA SER A 22 13.84 25.26 -44.41
C SER A 22 12.59 24.44 -44.03
N GLY A 23 11.60 24.33 -44.92
CA GLY A 23 10.36 23.57 -44.68
C GLY A 23 10.34 22.15 -45.25
N VAL A 24 11.42 21.60 -45.83
CA VAL A 24 11.43 20.22 -46.40
C VAL A 24 11.23 19.15 -45.33
N GLY A 25 11.41 19.48 -44.07
CA GLY A 25 11.08 18.65 -42.91
C GLY A 25 9.59 18.59 -42.56
N ASN A 26 8.72 19.36 -43.20
CA ASN A 26 7.29 19.39 -42.93
C ASN A 26 6.66 18.01 -43.18
N ALA A 27 5.84 17.54 -42.25
CA ALA A 27 5.13 16.28 -42.35
C ALA A 27 3.93 16.42 -43.29
N ILE A 28 3.71 15.40 -44.13
CA ILE A 28 2.55 15.30 -45.05
C ILE A 28 1.48 14.47 -44.35
N SER A 29 0.29 15.02 -44.17
CA SER A 29 -0.89 14.31 -43.67
C SER A 29 -1.75 13.77 -44.79
N THR A 30 -1.86 14.51 -45.88
CA THR A 30 -2.60 14.11 -47.10
C THR A 30 -2.11 14.94 -48.28
N VAL A 31 -2.59 14.57 -49.48
CA VAL A 31 -2.34 15.32 -50.72
C VAL A 31 -3.68 15.87 -51.24
N THR A 32 -3.72 17.13 -51.62
CA THR A 32 -4.94 17.74 -52.16
C THR A 32 -4.65 18.55 -53.39
N VAL A 33 -5.62 18.67 -54.27
CA VAL A 33 -5.55 19.52 -55.45
C VAL A 33 -6.43 20.74 -55.24
N ILE A 34 -5.87 21.94 -55.45
CA ILE A 34 -6.58 23.18 -55.33
C ILE A 34 -6.43 23.99 -56.62
N ASP A 35 -7.52 24.07 -57.41
CA ASP A 35 -7.58 24.85 -58.65
C ASP A 35 -8.68 25.94 -58.56
N THR A 36 -9.18 26.25 -57.33
CA THR A 36 -10.15 27.32 -57.06
C THR A 36 -9.56 28.38 -56.15
N PRO A 37 -9.90 29.68 -56.29
CA PRO A 37 -9.31 30.77 -55.48
C PRO A 37 -9.57 30.67 -53.99
N ASP A 38 -10.65 30.04 -53.55
CA ASP A 38 -11.08 29.89 -52.18
C ASP A 38 -10.74 28.53 -51.56
N GLY A 39 -10.22 27.58 -52.37
CA GLY A 39 -9.93 26.21 -51.95
C GLY A 39 -8.98 26.13 -50.75
N ALA A 40 -8.01 27.05 -50.63
CA ALA A 40 -7.07 27.10 -49.53
C ALA A 40 -7.75 27.37 -48.16
N LYS A 41 -8.97 27.88 -48.11
CA LYS A 41 -9.72 28.14 -46.87
C LYS A 41 -10.15 26.86 -46.17
N TRP A 42 -10.24 25.73 -46.90
CA TRP A 42 -10.74 24.46 -46.43
C TRP A 42 -9.62 23.50 -45.92
N LEU A 43 -8.37 23.95 -45.94
CA LEU A 43 -7.24 23.17 -45.45
C LEU A 43 -7.31 23.05 -43.93
N SER A 44 -7.00 21.82 -43.45
CA SER A 44 -6.97 21.43 -42.05
C SER A 44 -5.56 21.49 -41.44
N GLY A 45 -4.53 21.47 -42.30
CA GLY A 45 -3.12 21.50 -41.96
C GLY A 45 -2.40 20.19 -42.30
N GLY A 46 -1.15 20.33 -42.77
CA GLY A 46 -0.32 19.18 -43.15
C GLY A 46 -0.56 18.67 -44.57
N GLU A 47 -1.37 19.37 -45.40
CA GLU A 47 -1.60 18.99 -46.77
C GLU A 47 -0.40 19.34 -47.67
N PHE A 48 -0.01 18.40 -48.54
CA PHE A 48 0.76 18.72 -49.73
C PHE A 48 -0.20 19.17 -50.82
N VAL A 49 -0.24 20.49 -51.08
CA VAL A 49 -1.17 21.13 -52.02
C VAL A 49 -0.57 21.08 -53.41
N ILE A 50 -1.32 20.58 -54.38
CA ILE A 50 -0.93 20.55 -55.81
C ILE A 50 -1.90 21.44 -56.55
N THR A 51 -1.38 22.25 -57.51
CA THR A 51 -2.21 23.13 -58.32
C THR A 51 -1.67 23.22 -59.75
N THR A 52 -2.57 23.42 -60.72
CA THR A 52 -2.20 23.89 -62.07
C THR A 52 -1.92 25.38 -62.11
N ALA A 53 -2.23 26.05 -61.01
CA ALA A 53 -2.19 27.50 -60.88
C ALA A 53 -3.02 28.29 -61.92
N TYR A 54 -4.03 27.64 -62.54
CA TYR A 54 -4.93 28.25 -63.47
C TYR A 54 -5.62 29.50 -62.90
N MET A 55 -6.05 29.43 -61.67
CA MET A 55 -6.72 30.53 -60.96
C MET A 55 -5.79 31.71 -60.61
N LEU A 56 -4.47 31.53 -60.78
CA LEU A 56 -3.43 32.50 -60.44
C LEU A 56 -2.72 33.02 -61.69
N LYS A 57 -3.27 32.67 -62.90
CA LYS A 57 -2.71 33.05 -64.18
C LYS A 57 -2.73 34.58 -64.30
N ASP A 58 -1.61 35.15 -64.66
CA ASP A 58 -1.38 36.57 -64.91
C ASP A 58 -1.65 37.50 -63.68
N ASP A 59 -1.78 36.96 -62.47
CA ASP A 59 -1.95 37.73 -61.20
C ASP A 59 -0.90 37.28 -60.15
N GLU A 60 0.25 37.95 -60.15
CA GLU A 60 1.34 37.69 -59.22
C GLU A 60 0.91 37.90 -57.76
N GLU A 61 0.11 38.92 -57.51
CA GLU A 61 -0.32 39.24 -56.16
C GLU A 61 -1.31 38.19 -55.61
N ALA A 62 -2.12 37.58 -56.46
CA ALA A 62 -2.96 36.46 -56.11
C ALA A 62 -2.11 35.21 -55.71
N LEU A 63 -1.00 34.94 -56.39
CA LEU A 63 -0.08 33.88 -56.05
C LEU A 63 0.57 34.12 -54.68
N LEU A 64 1.03 35.35 -54.42
CA LEU A 64 1.59 35.72 -53.12
C LEU A 64 0.56 35.57 -51.98
N ARG A 65 -0.67 36.02 -52.21
CA ARG A 65 -1.78 35.80 -51.25
C ARG A 65 -2.06 34.32 -51.02
N PHE A 66 -2.03 33.51 -52.05
CA PHE A 66 -2.24 32.07 -51.94
C PHE A 66 -1.16 31.39 -51.12
N ILE A 67 0.14 31.69 -51.33
CA ILE A 67 1.26 31.18 -50.56
C ILE A 67 1.12 31.55 -49.08
N ARG A 68 0.80 32.82 -48.76
CA ARG A 68 0.55 33.25 -47.36
C ARG A 68 -0.62 32.49 -46.73
N THR A 69 -1.69 32.27 -47.49
CA THR A 69 -2.86 31.51 -47.02
C THR A 69 -2.51 30.07 -46.72
N LEU A 70 -1.75 29.40 -47.61
CA LEU A 70 -1.28 28.04 -47.42
C LEU A 70 -0.42 27.92 -46.13
N LYS A 71 0.50 28.87 -45.91
CA LYS A 71 1.31 28.88 -44.70
C LYS A 71 0.45 29.13 -43.46
N ALA A 72 -0.48 30.08 -43.50
CA ALA A 72 -1.40 30.35 -42.39
C ALA A 72 -2.27 29.14 -42.05
N ARG A 73 -2.60 28.31 -43.04
CA ARG A 73 -3.34 27.06 -42.91
C ARG A 73 -2.45 25.86 -42.61
N LYS A 74 -1.14 26.09 -42.36
CA LYS A 74 -0.16 25.03 -42.04
C LYS A 74 -0.03 23.94 -43.10
N ALA A 75 -0.20 24.28 -44.38
CA ALA A 75 0.09 23.37 -45.49
C ALA A 75 1.55 22.92 -45.43
N SER A 76 1.84 21.66 -45.79
CA SER A 76 3.19 21.08 -45.77
C SER A 76 4.06 21.60 -46.91
N ALA A 77 3.49 21.75 -48.11
CA ALA A 77 4.17 22.27 -49.28
C ALA A 77 3.18 22.68 -50.36
N LEU A 78 3.65 23.41 -51.35
CA LEU A 78 2.95 23.76 -52.57
C LEU A 78 3.67 23.15 -53.77
N GLY A 79 2.98 22.32 -54.56
CA GLY A 79 3.45 21.80 -55.83
C GLY A 79 2.73 22.49 -57.00
N ILE A 80 3.49 23.12 -57.88
CA ILE A 80 2.93 23.79 -59.08
C ILE A 80 3.24 22.98 -60.32
N LYS A 81 2.24 22.64 -61.12
CA LYS A 81 2.39 21.96 -62.43
C LYS A 81 2.73 22.98 -63.49
N GLN A 82 4.03 22.95 -63.92
CA GLN A 82 4.56 23.90 -64.91
C GLN A 82 4.09 23.57 -66.34
N GLY A 83 3.98 24.62 -67.13
CA GLY A 83 3.88 24.54 -68.61
C GLY A 83 2.48 24.55 -69.19
N ARG A 84 1.41 24.63 -68.32
CA ARG A 84 0.04 24.72 -68.84
C ARG A 84 -0.55 26.14 -68.69
N TYR A 85 -0.30 26.79 -67.54
CA TYR A 85 -0.90 28.10 -67.21
C TYR A 85 0.12 29.07 -66.60
N ILE A 86 1.21 28.57 -66.04
CA ILE A 86 2.34 29.35 -65.54
C ILE A 86 3.60 28.82 -66.20
N GLU A 87 4.29 29.65 -66.99
CA GLU A 87 5.59 29.30 -67.60
C GLU A 87 6.74 29.54 -66.65
N ASN A 88 6.74 30.67 -65.94
CA ASN A 88 7.77 31.01 -64.97
C ASN A 88 7.11 31.41 -63.63
N ILE A 89 7.67 30.96 -62.54
CA ILE A 89 7.25 31.36 -61.17
C ILE A 89 8.00 32.65 -60.84
N PRO A 90 7.30 33.73 -60.44
CA PRO A 90 7.95 35.00 -60.09
C PRO A 90 8.94 34.91 -58.95
N ASP A 91 10.06 35.64 -59.02
CA ASP A 91 11.08 35.65 -57.98
C ASP A 91 10.53 36.12 -56.61
N SER A 92 9.54 36.98 -56.61
CA SER A 92 8.79 37.40 -55.42
C SER A 92 8.09 36.24 -54.72
N ALA A 93 7.57 35.24 -55.45
CA ALA A 93 6.94 34.07 -54.88
C ALA A 93 7.99 33.07 -54.33
N LEU A 94 9.15 32.95 -54.97
CA LEU A 94 10.28 32.20 -54.46
C LEU A 94 10.80 32.77 -53.15
N ALA A 95 11.09 34.07 -53.12
CA ALA A 95 11.52 34.77 -51.94
C ALA A 95 10.54 34.62 -50.76
N LEU A 96 9.24 34.82 -51.05
CA LEU A 96 8.19 34.65 -50.02
C LEU A 96 8.11 33.23 -49.49
N SER A 97 8.29 32.23 -50.34
CA SER A 97 8.28 30.81 -49.92
C SER A 97 9.50 30.46 -49.06
N ASP A 98 10.67 31.02 -49.32
CA ASP A 98 11.86 30.90 -48.49
C ASP A 98 11.67 31.58 -47.14
N ASP A 99 11.19 32.80 -47.09
CA ASP A 99 10.91 33.55 -45.87
C ASP A 99 9.91 32.83 -44.96
N LEU A 100 8.88 32.27 -45.57
CA LEU A 100 7.84 31.53 -44.82
C LEU A 100 8.25 30.08 -44.51
N GLY A 101 9.30 29.55 -45.10
CA GLY A 101 9.65 28.15 -44.97
C GLY A 101 8.53 27.22 -45.45
N LEU A 102 7.89 27.57 -46.56
CA LEU A 102 6.90 26.72 -47.26
C LEU A 102 7.53 26.16 -48.51
N PRO A 103 7.86 24.84 -48.56
CA PRO A 103 8.45 24.22 -49.76
C PRO A 103 7.57 24.46 -51.00
N LEU A 104 8.19 25.01 -52.05
CA LEU A 104 7.57 25.20 -53.33
C LEU A 104 8.25 24.28 -54.32
N LEU A 105 7.48 23.29 -54.83
CA LEU A 105 7.94 22.28 -55.75
C LEU A 105 7.42 22.54 -57.16
N LEU A 106 8.31 22.36 -58.11
CA LEU A 106 7.93 22.32 -59.55
C LEU A 106 7.63 20.87 -59.94
N ILE A 107 6.46 20.65 -60.52
CA ILE A 107 5.97 19.37 -60.96
C ILE A 107 5.84 19.40 -62.48
N PRO A 108 6.52 18.50 -63.24
CA PRO A 108 6.39 18.44 -64.70
C PRO A 108 4.94 18.11 -65.12
N GLN A 109 4.49 18.75 -66.23
CA GLN A 109 3.12 18.61 -66.71
C GLN A 109 2.69 17.16 -67.00
N LYS A 110 3.61 16.35 -67.39
CA LYS A 110 3.37 14.93 -67.77
C LYS A 110 2.87 14.04 -66.60
N PHE A 111 3.01 14.45 -65.35
CA PHE A 111 2.53 13.68 -64.20
C PHE A 111 1.02 13.85 -64.03
N PRO A 112 0.17 12.80 -64.24
CA PRO A 112 -1.21 12.85 -63.80
C PRO A 112 -1.32 13.07 -62.28
N TYR A 113 -2.38 13.67 -61.79
CA TYR A 113 -2.60 13.85 -60.36
C TYR A 113 -2.61 12.52 -59.61
N ALA A 114 -3.21 11.47 -60.22
CA ALA A 114 -3.27 10.13 -59.64
C ALA A 114 -1.88 9.50 -59.41
N ASP A 115 -0.92 9.79 -60.29
CA ASP A 115 0.46 9.26 -60.17
C ASP A 115 1.28 9.98 -59.10
N ILE A 116 0.77 11.08 -58.60
CA ILE A 116 1.35 11.82 -57.47
C ILE A 116 0.62 11.47 -56.17
N ILE A 117 -0.69 11.51 -56.18
CA ILE A 117 -1.53 11.34 -55.00
C ILE A 117 -1.48 9.89 -54.49
N ASN A 118 -1.72 8.91 -55.39
CA ASN A 118 -1.82 7.50 -54.95
C ASN A 118 -0.55 6.97 -54.30
N PRO A 119 0.67 7.19 -54.86
CA PRO A 119 1.88 6.71 -54.20
C PRO A 119 2.14 7.33 -52.83
N ILE A 120 1.87 8.63 -52.71
CA ILE A 120 2.06 9.34 -51.42
C ILE A 120 1.05 8.84 -50.39
N LEU A 121 -0.23 8.72 -50.74
CA LEU A 121 -1.26 8.20 -49.84
C LEU A 121 -1.00 6.74 -49.48
N SER A 122 -0.60 5.91 -50.44
CA SER A 122 -0.23 4.51 -50.15
C SER A 122 0.92 4.41 -49.15
N GLU A 123 1.94 5.25 -49.30
CA GLU A 123 3.07 5.30 -48.36
C GLU A 123 2.64 5.73 -46.99
N LEU A 124 1.77 6.75 -46.86
CA LEU A 124 1.21 7.21 -45.58
C LEU A 124 0.41 6.10 -44.91
N VAL A 125 -0.46 5.39 -45.63
CA VAL A 125 -1.25 4.26 -45.15
C VAL A 125 -0.34 3.12 -44.70
N ASN A 126 0.67 2.77 -45.51
CA ASN A 126 1.64 1.72 -45.18
C ASN A 126 2.42 2.05 -43.88
N GLN A 127 2.86 3.29 -43.70
CA GLN A 127 3.54 3.71 -42.49
C GLN A 127 2.63 3.59 -41.26
N GLN A 128 1.37 3.99 -41.36
CA GLN A 128 0.39 3.83 -40.28
C GLN A 128 0.11 2.35 -39.98
N THR A 129 -0.09 1.55 -41.02
CA THR A 129 -0.33 0.10 -40.91
C THR A 129 0.85 -0.60 -40.22
N ASN A 130 2.08 -0.31 -40.64
CA ASN A 130 3.28 -0.87 -40.04
C ASN A 130 3.42 -0.52 -38.55
N ARG A 131 3.10 0.74 -38.17
CA ARG A 131 3.07 1.15 -36.74
C ARG A 131 2.04 0.37 -35.92
N LEU A 132 0.83 0.15 -36.47
CA LEU A 132 -0.21 -0.64 -35.83
C LEU A 132 0.18 -2.12 -35.70
N ILE A 133 0.80 -2.70 -36.74
CA ILE A 133 1.31 -4.09 -36.70
C ILE A 133 2.38 -4.22 -35.61
N GLN A 134 3.35 -3.32 -35.55
CA GLN A 134 4.39 -3.33 -34.52
C GLN A 134 3.78 -3.17 -33.11
N ALA A 135 2.87 -2.24 -32.92
CA ALA A 135 2.18 -2.06 -31.65
C ALA A 135 1.43 -3.33 -31.22
N ASN A 136 0.75 -3.98 -32.15
CA ASN A 136 0.03 -5.23 -31.89
C ASN A 136 0.97 -6.39 -31.55
N LEU A 137 2.11 -6.52 -32.25
CA LEU A 137 3.12 -7.54 -31.93
C LEU A 137 3.70 -7.35 -30.52
N ILE A 138 4.01 -6.10 -30.15
CA ILE A 138 4.47 -5.76 -28.79
C ILE A 138 3.40 -6.17 -27.77
N HIS A 139 2.15 -5.75 -27.98
CA HIS A 139 1.05 -6.06 -27.07
C HIS A 139 0.82 -7.57 -26.93
N THR A 140 0.82 -8.32 -28.05
CA THR A 140 0.67 -9.79 -28.04
C THR A 140 1.78 -10.45 -27.22
N LYS A 141 3.04 -10.03 -27.42
CA LYS A 141 4.18 -10.56 -26.67
C LYS A 141 4.05 -10.37 -25.16
N PHE A 142 3.67 -9.17 -24.73
CA PHE A 142 3.47 -8.89 -23.31
C PHE A 142 2.22 -9.56 -22.73
N THR A 143 1.17 -9.76 -23.54
CA THR A 143 0.00 -10.53 -23.14
C THR A 143 0.35 -12.01 -22.90
N GLU A 144 1.16 -12.61 -23.78
CA GLU A 144 1.66 -13.99 -23.59
C GLU A 144 2.46 -14.12 -22.28
N LEU A 145 3.31 -13.14 -21.96
CA LEU A 145 4.06 -13.11 -20.69
C LEU A 145 3.14 -13.00 -19.48
N ALA A 146 2.11 -12.16 -19.54
CA ALA A 146 1.12 -12.03 -18.46
C ALA A 146 0.36 -13.35 -18.22
N VAL A 147 -0.03 -14.04 -19.28
CA VAL A 147 -0.77 -15.33 -19.20
C VAL A 147 0.12 -16.47 -18.72
N SER A 148 1.41 -16.48 -19.11
CA SER A 148 2.37 -17.54 -18.72
C SER A 148 2.94 -17.38 -17.31
N ASP A 149 2.47 -16.39 -16.53
CA ASP A 149 2.99 -16.08 -15.19
C ASP A 149 4.51 -15.80 -15.17
N ALA A 150 4.99 -15.12 -16.23
CA ALA A 150 6.40 -14.84 -16.44
C ALA A 150 7.03 -14.08 -15.27
N SER A 151 8.31 -14.35 -15.00
CA SER A 151 9.06 -13.66 -13.96
C SER A 151 9.42 -12.22 -14.37
N ILE A 152 9.78 -11.37 -13.39
CA ILE A 152 10.22 -10.00 -13.69
C ILE A 152 11.44 -9.98 -14.65
N PRO A 153 12.47 -10.83 -14.46
CA PRO A 153 13.57 -10.94 -15.43
C PRO A 153 13.10 -11.29 -16.84
N ASP A 154 12.10 -12.18 -17.00
CA ASP A 154 11.56 -12.53 -18.33
C ASP A 154 10.89 -11.33 -19.00
N ILE A 155 10.13 -10.54 -18.23
CA ILE A 155 9.48 -9.32 -18.72
C ILE A 155 10.54 -8.29 -19.17
N LEU A 156 11.59 -8.09 -18.36
CA LEU A 156 12.69 -7.17 -18.68
C LEU A 156 13.48 -7.64 -19.92
N SER A 157 13.75 -8.94 -20.04
CA SER A 157 14.44 -9.52 -21.18
C SER A 157 13.63 -9.38 -22.47
N ALA A 158 12.31 -9.58 -22.39
CA ALA A 158 11.42 -9.34 -23.52
C ALA A 158 11.39 -7.87 -23.92
N PHE A 159 11.33 -6.95 -22.95
CA PHE A 159 11.44 -5.52 -23.20
C PHE A 159 12.76 -5.18 -23.92
N MET A 160 13.88 -5.66 -23.40
CA MET A 160 15.19 -5.43 -24.01
C MET A 160 15.26 -6.00 -25.43
N SER A 161 14.68 -7.19 -25.70
CA SER A 161 14.66 -7.79 -27.04
C SER A 161 13.89 -6.95 -28.07
N ILE A 162 12.89 -6.17 -27.63
CA ILE A 162 12.06 -5.31 -28.47
C ILE A 162 12.73 -3.96 -28.72
N VAL A 163 13.28 -3.35 -27.66
CA VAL A 163 13.77 -1.97 -27.71
C VAL A 163 15.29 -1.86 -27.85
N GLY A 164 16.03 -2.96 -27.65
CA GLY A 164 17.49 -2.99 -27.73
C GLY A 164 18.23 -2.26 -26.59
N VAL A 165 17.54 -1.92 -25.50
CA VAL A 165 18.09 -1.14 -24.38
C VAL A 165 18.15 -1.99 -23.12
N PRO A 166 19.33 -2.19 -22.50
CA PRO A 166 19.46 -2.84 -21.19
C PRO A 166 18.67 -2.08 -20.15
N THR A 167 17.93 -2.83 -19.32
CA THR A 167 17.02 -2.27 -18.32
C THR A 167 17.14 -3.04 -17.02
N ALA A 168 17.01 -2.34 -15.89
CA ALA A 168 16.87 -2.95 -14.59
C ALA A 168 15.58 -2.47 -13.93
N PHE A 169 15.05 -3.27 -12.99
CA PHE A 169 13.90 -2.90 -12.17
C PHE A 169 14.30 -2.99 -10.70
N PHE A 170 14.18 -1.89 -9.98
CA PHE A 170 14.33 -1.83 -8.53
C PHE A 170 12.97 -1.96 -7.87
N ASP A 171 12.76 -3.05 -7.14
CA ASP A 171 11.55 -3.35 -6.40
C ASP A 171 11.55 -2.63 -5.04
N PHE A 172 10.51 -1.87 -4.74
CA PHE A 172 10.39 -1.10 -3.50
C PHE A 172 10.05 -1.95 -2.27
N GLU A 173 9.46 -3.13 -2.46
CA GLU A 173 9.06 -4.00 -1.36
C GLU A 173 10.23 -4.86 -0.87
N THR A 174 10.95 -5.46 -1.80
CA THR A 174 12.04 -6.38 -1.48
C THR A 174 13.41 -5.70 -1.45
N ALA A 175 13.53 -4.47 -1.96
CA ALA A 175 14.77 -3.75 -2.23
C ALA A 175 15.73 -4.55 -3.16
N GLN A 176 15.19 -5.45 -3.97
CA GLN A 176 15.95 -6.21 -4.96
C GLN A 176 16.00 -5.49 -6.30
N ILE A 177 17.08 -5.76 -7.04
CA ILE A 177 17.24 -5.26 -8.40
C ILE A 177 17.21 -6.46 -9.35
N TRP A 178 16.30 -6.40 -10.32
CA TRP A 178 16.17 -7.34 -11.40
C TRP A 178 16.77 -6.76 -12.68
N TYR A 179 17.40 -7.57 -13.51
CA TYR A 179 18.09 -7.12 -14.72
C TYR A 179 17.53 -7.82 -15.94
N SER A 180 17.44 -7.10 -17.08
CA SER A 180 17.13 -7.68 -18.40
C SER A 180 18.27 -8.55 -18.91
N ASP A 181 19.50 -8.16 -18.59
CA ASP A 181 20.74 -8.87 -18.86
C ASP A 181 21.70 -8.62 -17.68
N SER A 182 22.08 -9.70 -17.00
CA SER A 182 22.96 -9.65 -15.83
C SER A 182 24.42 -9.36 -16.15
N GLU A 183 24.82 -9.42 -17.41
CA GLU A 183 26.19 -9.16 -17.91
C GLU A 183 26.31 -7.77 -18.55
N SER A 184 25.21 -7.05 -18.75
CA SER A 184 25.21 -5.69 -19.29
C SER A 184 26.02 -4.70 -18.46
N ASN A 185 26.54 -3.64 -19.10
CA ASN A 185 27.23 -2.56 -18.41
C ASN A 185 26.35 -1.95 -17.31
N LEU A 186 25.05 -1.75 -17.57
CA LEU A 186 24.08 -1.27 -16.59
C LEU A 186 24.07 -2.16 -15.34
N ALA A 187 23.97 -3.49 -15.54
CA ALA A 187 23.94 -4.44 -14.43
C ALA A 187 25.26 -4.45 -13.64
N GLN A 188 26.40 -4.37 -14.32
CA GLN A 188 27.73 -4.32 -13.65
C GLN A 188 27.87 -3.06 -12.79
N HIS A 189 27.47 -1.90 -13.30
CA HIS A 189 27.52 -0.63 -12.56
C HIS A 189 26.58 -0.65 -11.36
N LEU A 190 25.31 -1.07 -11.52
CA LEU A 190 24.34 -1.13 -10.43
C LEU A 190 24.70 -2.17 -9.35
N LYS A 191 25.36 -3.28 -9.71
CA LYS A 191 25.90 -4.26 -8.75
C LYS A 191 27.06 -3.71 -7.93
N ALA A 192 27.89 -2.84 -8.52
CA ALA A 192 29.02 -2.20 -7.83
C ALA A 192 28.54 -1.11 -6.84
N GLU A 193 27.43 -0.47 -7.13
CA GLU A 193 26.78 0.52 -6.25
C GLU A 193 25.94 -0.23 -5.22
N ARG A 194 26.25 -0.13 -3.92
CA ARG A 194 25.43 -0.74 -2.85
C ARG A 194 24.10 -0.01 -2.70
N ILE A 195 23.16 -0.29 -3.59
CA ILE A 195 21.83 0.33 -3.61
C ILE A 195 20.93 -0.39 -2.60
N LEU A 196 20.59 0.29 -1.51
CA LEU A 196 19.65 -0.19 -0.50
C LEU A 196 18.27 0.44 -0.65
N SER A 197 18.18 1.57 -1.36
CA SER A 197 16.96 2.32 -1.59
C SER A 197 16.98 2.94 -2.99
N HIS A 198 15.81 3.16 -3.58
CA HIS A 198 15.70 3.90 -4.84
C HIS A 198 16.29 5.33 -4.80
N ARG A 199 16.51 5.89 -3.59
CA ARG A 199 17.15 7.19 -3.39
C ARG A 199 18.67 7.13 -3.61
N ASP A 200 19.23 5.95 -3.48
CA ASP A 200 20.68 5.72 -3.67
C ASP A 200 21.04 5.65 -5.16
N ILE A 201 20.04 5.51 -6.06
CA ILE A 201 20.23 5.45 -7.51
C ILE A 201 20.60 6.86 -8.01
N ASP A 202 21.80 6.99 -8.57
CA ASP A 202 22.32 8.26 -9.06
C ASP A 202 21.58 8.76 -10.31
N ARG A 203 20.69 9.73 -10.13
CA ARG A 203 19.90 10.33 -11.22
C ARG A 203 20.74 11.13 -12.23
N THR A 204 22.00 11.37 -11.96
CA THR A 204 22.90 12.00 -12.94
C THR A 204 23.41 10.99 -13.96
N ARG A 205 23.46 9.70 -13.58
CA ARG A 205 23.91 8.58 -14.41
C ARG A 205 22.78 7.77 -15.03
N TYR A 206 21.62 7.76 -14.36
CA TYR A 206 20.51 6.90 -14.74
C TYR A 206 19.22 7.69 -14.97
N ASP A 207 18.45 7.23 -15.93
CA ASP A 207 17.07 7.64 -16.13
C ASP A 207 16.13 6.66 -15.41
N LEU A 208 15.10 7.19 -14.75
CA LEU A 208 14.18 6.41 -13.94
C LEU A 208 12.75 6.57 -14.44
N HIS A 209 12.05 5.44 -14.63
CA HIS A 209 10.63 5.42 -14.91
C HIS A 209 9.87 4.73 -13.77
N LEU A 210 8.94 5.45 -13.12
CA LEU A 210 8.17 4.96 -11.99
C LEU A 210 7.15 3.91 -12.44
N VAL A 211 7.19 2.74 -11.82
CA VAL A 211 6.20 1.67 -12.00
C VAL A 211 5.20 1.77 -10.86
N ALA A 212 4.02 2.34 -11.15
CA ALA A 212 2.99 2.60 -10.16
C ALA A 212 1.59 2.50 -10.77
N ASN A 213 0.61 2.21 -9.94
CA ASN A 213 -0.81 2.41 -10.24
C ASN A 213 -1.37 3.55 -9.36
N GLN A 214 -2.68 3.82 -9.44
CA GLN A 214 -3.34 4.91 -8.69
C GLN A 214 -3.15 4.79 -7.16
N ASN A 215 -2.97 3.58 -6.63
CA ASN A 215 -2.99 3.32 -5.19
C ASN A 215 -1.60 2.95 -4.63
N ARG A 216 -0.65 2.49 -5.47
CA ARG A 216 0.63 1.94 -4.99
C ARG A 216 1.76 2.17 -5.98
N ARG A 217 2.96 2.40 -5.41
CA ARG A 217 4.23 2.40 -6.12
C ARG A 217 4.92 1.06 -5.91
N PHE A 218 5.28 0.38 -7.01
CA PHE A 218 5.90 -0.95 -6.96
C PHE A 218 7.41 -0.88 -7.07
N GLY A 219 7.92 0.02 -7.91
CA GLY A 219 9.35 0.15 -8.11
C GLY A 219 9.68 1.19 -9.18
N VAL A 220 10.93 1.15 -9.66
CA VAL A 220 11.39 1.98 -10.76
C VAL A 220 12.14 1.15 -11.80
N LEU A 221 11.85 1.39 -13.07
CA LEU A 221 12.69 0.94 -14.17
C LEU A 221 13.88 1.89 -14.31
N VAL A 222 15.07 1.32 -14.44
CA VAL A 222 16.34 2.03 -14.47
C VAL A 222 16.97 1.83 -15.84
N PHE A 223 17.40 2.92 -16.46
CA PHE A 223 18.05 2.98 -17.77
C PHE A 223 19.34 3.79 -17.66
N GLU A 224 20.27 3.58 -18.59
CA GLU A 224 21.40 4.50 -18.74
C GLU A 224 20.93 5.90 -19.13
N LYS A 225 21.70 6.92 -18.75
CA LYS A 225 21.36 8.33 -18.99
C LYS A 225 21.18 8.66 -20.47
N GLY A 226 20.12 9.41 -20.79
CA GLY A 226 19.79 9.83 -22.16
C GLY A 226 18.88 8.85 -22.91
N VAL A 227 18.43 7.77 -22.27
CA VAL A 227 17.42 6.86 -22.84
C VAL A 227 16.03 7.50 -22.76
N LEU A 228 15.73 8.19 -21.66
CA LEU A 228 14.48 8.94 -21.48
C LEU A 228 14.78 10.43 -21.67
N GLU A 229 14.28 11.05 -22.75
CA GLU A 229 14.32 12.54 -22.86
C GLU A 229 13.29 13.15 -21.94
N ARG A 230 13.74 14.16 -21.17
CA ARG A 230 12.83 14.99 -20.37
C ARG A 230 12.46 16.21 -21.20
N GLU A 231 11.22 16.33 -21.65
CA GLU A 231 10.64 17.65 -21.87
C GLU A 231 10.19 18.16 -20.50
N MET A 232 10.78 19.30 -20.08
CA MET A 232 10.35 19.98 -18.87
C MET A 232 9.01 20.65 -19.13
N GLU A 233 7.93 20.00 -18.75
CA GLU A 233 6.74 20.72 -18.30
C GLU A 233 6.92 21.02 -16.81
N GLU A 234 6.94 22.29 -16.45
CA GLU A 234 7.29 22.82 -15.12
C GLU A 234 6.38 22.34 -13.96
N ASP A 235 5.30 21.59 -14.20
CA ASP A 235 4.27 21.36 -13.16
C ASP A 235 3.96 19.90 -12.78
N SER A 236 4.50 18.87 -13.40
CA SER A 236 4.07 17.50 -13.06
C SER A 236 5.16 16.46 -12.74
N GLY A 237 6.42 16.78 -12.86
CA GLY A 237 7.52 15.87 -12.43
C GLY A 237 7.61 14.52 -13.15
N THR A 238 6.81 14.29 -14.19
CA THR A 238 6.76 13.06 -15.00
C THR A 238 7.71 13.21 -16.19
N ALA A 239 8.66 12.27 -16.34
CA ALA A 239 9.51 12.20 -17.52
C ALA A 239 8.68 11.79 -18.73
N LEU A 240 8.59 12.67 -19.73
CA LEU A 240 8.01 12.35 -21.03
C LEU A 240 9.05 11.61 -21.87
N ILE A 241 8.62 10.50 -22.49
CA ILE A 241 9.43 9.59 -23.27
C ILE A 241 9.63 10.19 -24.67
N ARG A 242 10.83 10.02 -25.24
CA ARG A 242 11.17 10.45 -26.61
C ARG A 242 10.05 10.13 -27.59
N GLU A 243 9.48 11.15 -28.22
CA GLU A 243 8.51 11.02 -29.30
C GLU A 243 9.09 10.35 -30.58
N LYS A 244 10.42 10.12 -30.63
CA LYS A 244 11.12 9.58 -31.80
C LYS A 244 10.85 8.10 -32.07
N ASP A 245 10.45 7.31 -31.06
CA ASP A 245 10.12 5.90 -31.27
C ASP A 245 8.81 5.52 -30.54
N PRO A 246 7.67 5.56 -31.25
CA PRO A 246 6.40 5.12 -30.70
C PRO A 246 6.41 3.68 -30.17
N GLY A 247 7.25 2.82 -30.73
CA GLY A 247 7.42 1.43 -30.30
C GLY A 247 8.02 1.32 -28.90
N PHE A 248 9.01 2.16 -28.58
CA PHE A 248 9.62 2.21 -27.24
C PHE A 248 8.59 2.55 -26.17
N LYS A 249 7.78 3.59 -26.40
CA LYS A 249 6.73 4.01 -25.45
C LYS A 249 5.73 2.89 -25.20
N ILE A 250 5.24 2.26 -26.26
CA ILE A 250 4.29 1.14 -26.16
C ILE A 250 4.91 -0.02 -25.40
N ALA A 251 6.16 -0.38 -25.70
CA ALA A 251 6.87 -1.45 -25.00
C ALA A 251 7.06 -1.15 -23.52
N LEU A 252 7.42 0.09 -23.17
CA LEU A 252 7.62 0.53 -21.79
C LEU A 252 6.32 0.49 -20.97
N GLU A 253 5.22 0.99 -21.52
CA GLU A 253 3.91 0.95 -20.89
C GLU A 253 3.42 -0.50 -20.67
N ASN A 254 3.64 -1.38 -21.65
CA ASN A 254 3.30 -2.80 -21.52
C ASN A 254 4.20 -3.51 -20.50
N ALA A 255 5.51 -3.26 -20.50
CA ALA A 255 6.44 -3.83 -19.53
C ALA A 255 6.08 -3.38 -18.10
N ALA A 256 5.85 -2.08 -17.89
CA ALA A 256 5.42 -1.55 -16.60
C ALA A 256 4.10 -2.18 -16.12
N THR A 257 3.12 -2.32 -17.02
CA THR A 257 1.83 -2.96 -16.72
C THR A 257 2.02 -4.42 -16.30
N ASN A 258 2.85 -5.19 -17.02
CA ASN A 258 3.14 -6.58 -16.70
C ASN A 258 3.85 -6.74 -15.35
N ILE A 259 4.82 -5.86 -15.06
CA ILE A 259 5.49 -5.83 -13.75
C ILE A 259 4.47 -5.55 -12.65
N ILE A 260 3.56 -4.58 -12.82
CA ILE A 260 2.50 -4.28 -11.86
C ILE A 260 1.61 -5.51 -11.62
N LEU A 261 1.18 -6.19 -12.67
CA LEU A 261 0.36 -7.40 -12.56
C LEU A 261 1.10 -8.51 -11.81
N ARG A 262 2.38 -8.72 -12.16
CA ARG A 262 3.23 -9.71 -11.48
C ARG A 262 3.40 -9.41 -9.99
N GLU A 263 3.76 -8.18 -9.65
CA GLU A 263 3.89 -7.72 -8.27
C GLU A 263 2.58 -7.88 -7.48
N GLN A 264 1.45 -7.50 -8.09
CA GLN A 264 0.14 -7.69 -7.46
C GLN A 264 -0.17 -9.17 -7.21
N THR A 265 0.19 -10.06 -8.14
CA THR A 265 0.01 -11.51 -7.97
C THR A 265 0.88 -12.04 -6.83
N ILE A 266 2.15 -11.64 -6.76
CA ILE A 266 3.07 -12.02 -5.67
C ILE A 266 2.52 -11.56 -4.31
N ILE A 267 2.09 -10.30 -4.21
CA ILE A 267 1.53 -9.73 -2.99
C ILE A 267 0.24 -10.46 -2.60
N SER A 268 -0.65 -10.70 -3.56
CA SER A 268 -1.91 -11.42 -3.32
C SER A 268 -1.66 -12.85 -2.83
N ASN A 269 -0.75 -13.59 -3.49
CA ASN A 269 -0.39 -14.94 -3.08
C ASN A 269 0.22 -14.98 -1.68
N ARG A 270 1.08 -13.99 -1.34
CA ARG A 270 1.63 -13.85 0.01
C ARG A 270 0.52 -13.59 1.03
N GLN A 271 -0.40 -12.67 0.74
CA GLN A 271 -1.53 -12.39 1.63
C GLN A 271 -2.43 -13.60 1.84
N VAL A 272 -2.69 -14.38 0.79
CA VAL A 272 -3.45 -15.62 0.87
C VAL A 272 -2.72 -16.64 1.74
N ALA A 273 -1.42 -16.84 1.53
CA ALA A 273 -0.59 -17.75 2.35
C ALA A 273 -0.58 -17.33 3.82
N GLU A 274 -0.37 -16.04 4.12
CA GLU A 274 -0.41 -15.53 5.49
C GLU A 274 -1.80 -15.69 6.14
N ARG A 275 -2.88 -15.53 5.36
CA ARG A 275 -4.22 -15.79 5.84
C ARG A 275 -4.45 -17.27 6.20
N TYR A 276 -3.99 -18.20 5.37
CA TYR A 276 -4.08 -19.64 5.68
C TYR A 276 -3.26 -20.03 6.91
N LYS A 277 -2.05 -19.46 7.05
CA LYS A 277 -1.25 -19.61 8.26
C LYS A 277 -1.99 -19.12 9.51
N GLY A 278 -2.58 -17.93 9.43
CA GLY A 278 -3.38 -17.36 10.51
C GLY A 278 -4.59 -18.22 10.87
N LEU A 279 -5.30 -18.77 9.89
CA LEU A 279 -6.43 -19.67 10.11
C LEU A 279 -6.00 -20.95 10.81
N LEU A 280 -4.87 -21.56 10.44
CA LEU A 280 -4.36 -22.74 11.12
C LEU A 280 -4.07 -22.45 12.60
N ILE A 281 -3.38 -21.36 12.90
CA ILE A 281 -3.12 -20.95 14.29
C ILE A 281 -4.44 -20.70 15.02
N GLN A 282 -5.38 -20.02 14.41
CA GLN A 282 -6.68 -19.77 15.01
C GLN A 282 -7.41 -21.08 15.34
N ASP A 283 -7.45 -22.04 14.42
CA ASP A 283 -8.09 -23.34 14.61
C ASP A 283 -7.45 -24.14 15.77
N ILE A 284 -6.12 -24.07 15.92
CA ILE A 284 -5.40 -24.67 17.05
C ILE A 284 -5.78 -23.96 18.36
N LEU A 285 -5.78 -22.63 18.38
CA LEU A 285 -6.06 -21.82 19.57
C LEU A 285 -7.50 -21.96 20.10
N ILE A 286 -8.49 -22.13 19.21
CA ILE A 286 -9.88 -22.34 19.60
C ILE A 286 -10.26 -23.83 19.72
N HIS A 287 -9.28 -24.72 19.61
CA HIS A 287 -9.47 -26.17 19.72
C HIS A 287 -10.41 -26.79 18.68
N ASN A 288 -10.45 -26.23 17.48
CA ASN A 288 -11.17 -26.82 16.34
C ASN A 288 -10.46 -28.09 15.82
N ILE A 289 -9.13 -28.11 15.86
CA ILE A 289 -8.32 -29.28 15.54
C ILE A 289 -7.91 -29.93 16.86
N LYS A 290 -8.40 -31.16 17.08
CA LYS A 290 -8.22 -31.91 18.34
C LYS A 290 -7.15 -32.96 18.29
N SER A 291 -6.61 -33.29 17.12
CA SER A 291 -5.60 -34.32 16.92
C SER A 291 -4.23 -33.71 16.70
N GLU A 292 -3.29 -34.07 17.53
CA GLU A 292 -1.88 -33.69 17.39
C GLU A 292 -1.33 -34.05 16.01
N THR A 293 -1.66 -35.23 15.49
CA THR A 293 -1.25 -35.69 14.16
C THR A 293 -1.80 -34.80 13.06
N GLU A 294 -3.06 -34.33 13.19
CA GLU A 294 -3.66 -33.44 12.21
C GLU A 294 -3.01 -32.06 12.27
N ILE A 295 -2.69 -31.54 13.46
CA ILE A 295 -1.96 -30.28 13.62
C ILE A 295 -0.61 -30.36 12.92
N HIS A 296 0.18 -31.42 13.17
CA HIS A 296 1.49 -31.60 12.54
C HIS A 296 1.40 -31.71 11.02
N ASN A 297 0.47 -32.51 10.48
CA ASN A 297 0.30 -32.66 9.03
C ASN A 297 -0.05 -31.33 8.35
N ARG A 298 -0.91 -30.50 8.96
CA ARG A 298 -1.24 -29.19 8.42
C ARG A 298 -0.11 -28.18 8.58
N ALA A 299 0.66 -28.27 9.67
CA ALA A 299 1.79 -27.39 9.96
C ALA A 299 2.97 -27.65 9.01
N GLU A 300 3.19 -28.90 8.62
CA GLU A 300 4.25 -29.31 7.68
C GLU A 300 4.13 -28.61 6.32
N ILE A 301 2.91 -28.33 5.85
CA ILE A 301 2.65 -27.58 4.61
C ILE A 301 3.32 -26.20 4.64
N PHE A 302 3.45 -25.61 5.83
CA PHE A 302 4.07 -24.31 6.05
C PHE A 302 5.50 -24.40 6.56
N GLY A 303 6.06 -25.63 6.70
CA GLY A 303 7.37 -25.86 7.28
C GLY A 303 7.44 -25.57 8.78
N TRP A 304 6.32 -25.68 9.49
CA TRP A 304 6.23 -25.41 10.92
C TRP A 304 6.46 -26.67 11.75
N ASP A 305 7.17 -26.49 12.88
CA ASP A 305 7.46 -27.53 13.84
C ASP A 305 6.96 -27.14 15.25
N PHE A 306 6.15 -27.99 15.85
CA PHE A 306 5.55 -27.79 17.16
C PHE A 306 5.99 -28.86 18.19
N HIS A 307 7.10 -29.58 17.94
CA HIS A 307 7.55 -30.69 18.82
C HIS A 307 8.09 -30.23 20.18
N ASP A 308 8.51 -28.97 20.30
CA ASP A 308 9.15 -28.47 21.53
C ASP A 308 8.16 -28.01 22.61
N GLY A 309 6.85 -28.19 22.41
CA GLY A 309 5.82 -27.59 23.27
C GLY A 309 5.72 -26.08 23.07
N GLY A 310 4.87 -25.43 23.84
CA GLY A 310 4.64 -23.99 23.60
C GLY A 310 3.96 -23.23 24.74
N ILE A 311 3.97 -21.94 24.56
CA ILE A 311 3.26 -20.97 25.40
C ILE A 311 2.60 -19.94 24.50
N VAL A 312 1.44 -19.44 24.93
CA VAL A 312 0.76 -18.36 24.23
C VAL A 312 1.07 -17.02 24.89
N LEU A 313 1.45 -16.06 24.04
CA LEU A 313 1.60 -14.66 24.36
C LEU A 313 0.54 -13.86 23.60
N GLU A 314 -0.36 -13.20 24.30
CA GLU A 314 -1.31 -12.23 23.74
C GLU A 314 -0.78 -10.81 23.91
N VAL A 315 -0.70 -10.05 22.82
CA VAL A 315 -0.36 -8.63 22.83
C VAL A 315 -1.65 -7.85 22.60
N ASP A 316 -2.08 -7.10 23.60
CA ASP A 316 -3.28 -6.28 23.58
C ASP A 316 -2.93 -4.79 23.54
N ILE A 317 -3.57 -4.03 22.65
CA ILE A 317 -3.46 -2.57 22.61
C ILE A 317 -4.53 -1.99 23.52
N ASN A 318 -4.10 -1.46 24.67
CA ASN A 318 -5.02 -1.04 25.72
C ASN A 318 -6.00 0.05 25.28
N ASN A 319 -7.29 -0.18 25.55
CA ASN A 319 -8.39 0.76 25.34
C ASN A 319 -8.65 1.17 23.86
N ILE A 320 -8.08 0.47 22.88
CA ILE A 320 -8.25 0.84 21.48
C ILE A 320 -9.74 0.76 21.07
N LYS A 321 -10.46 -0.32 21.46
CA LYS A 321 -11.90 -0.47 21.19
C LYS A 321 -12.75 0.67 21.71
N GLN A 322 -12.44 1.16 22.90
CA GLN A 322 -13.17 2.28 23.52
C GLN A 322 -12.95 3.59 22.76
N ARG A 323 -11.74 3.80 22.24
CA ARG A 323 -11.42 4.97 21.42
C ARG A 323 -12.07 4.90 20.05
N PHE A 324 -12.12 3.72 19.42
CA PHE A 324 -12.87 3.52 18.18
C PHE A 324 -14.38 3.82 18.36
N LYS A 325 -14.99 3.36 19.45
CA LYS A 325 -16.42 3.62 19.73
C LYS A 325 -16.76 5.09 19.97
N ARG A 326 -15.82 5.90 20.47
CA ARG A 326 -16.04 7.32 20.78
C ARG A 326 -15.85 8.26 19.58
N ASN A 327 -15.12 7.83 18.55
CA ASN A 327 -14.70 8.69 17.44
C ASN A 327 -15.24 8.15 16.10
N PHE A 328 -16.47 8.55 15.75
CA PHE A 328 -17.17 8.11 14.54
C PHE A 328 -16.80 8.86 13.25
N SER A 329 -15.75 9.69 13.20
CA SER A 329 -15.34 10.32 11.94
C SER A 329 -14.45 9.39 11.12
N ASN A 330 -14.69 9.29 9.81
CA ASN A 330 -13.94 8.42 8.90
C ASN A 330 -12.41 8.65 8.94
N ASN A 331 -11.97 9.90 9.10
CA ASN A 331 -10.54 10.23 9.19
C ASN A 331 -9.90 9.72 10.48
N THR A 332 -10.62 9.79 11.60
CA THR A 332 -10.10 9.33 12.91
C THR A 332 -10.02 7.81 12.95
N SER A 333 -10.99 7.09 12.37
CA SER A 333 -10.96 5.63 12.29
C SER A 333 -9.77 5.12 11.49
N LYS A 334 -9.47 5.74 10.34
CA LYS A 334 -8.31 5.39 9.51
C LYS A 334 -6.99 5.63 10.25
N MET A 335 -6.85 6.76 10.91
CA MET A 335 -5.65 7.08 11.70
C MET A 335 -5.43 6.08 12.86
N LEU A 336 -6.50 5.66 13.55
CA LEU A 336 -6.41 4.66 14.61
C LEU A 336 -6.02 3.27 14.06
N GLU A 337 -6.51 2.90 12.88
CA GLU A 337 -6.14 1.68 12.18
C GLU A 337 -4.67 1.68 11.75
N GLU A 338 -4.18 2.80 11.21
CA GLU A 338 -2.77 2.98 10.87
C GLU A 338 -1.87 2.85 12.10
N MET A 339 -2.21 3.51 13.21
CA MET A 339 -1.46 3.42 14.47
C MET A 339 -1.47 2.01 15.06
N SER A 340 -2.61 1.31 15.03
CA SER A 340 -2.68 -0.06 15.53
C SER A 340 -1.85 -1.02 14.67
N THR A 341 -1.85 -0.83 13.36
CA THR A 341 -1.03 -1.60 12.43
C THR A 341 0.46 -1.38 12.71
N GLU A 342 0.88 -0.14 12.93
CA GLU A 342 2.26 0.18 13.27
C GLU A 342 2.72 -0.49 14.59
N ILE A 343 1.88 -0.44 15.65
CA ILE A 343 2.18 -1.13 16.92
C ILE A 343 2.30 -2.63 16.70
N PHE A 344 1.44 -3.22 15.90
CA PHE A 344 1.48 -4.64 15.59
C PHE A 344 2.72 -5.03 14.81
N ASP A 345 3.11 -4.28 13.81
CA ASP A 345 4.29 -4.56 13.00
C ASP A 345 5.59 -4.42 13.82
N ILE A 346 5.64 -3.43 14.74
CA ILE A 346 6.72 -3.30 15.72
C ILE A 346 6.75 -4.54 16.64
N SER A 347 5.59 -4.96 17.17
CA SER A 347 5.50 -6.09 18.08
C SER A 347 5.93 -7.40 17.41
N ILE A 348 5.47 -7.64 16.17
CA ILE A 348 5.86 -8.83 15.38
C ILE A 348 7.37 -8.84 15.17
N ARG A 349 7.94 -7.73 14.72
CA ARG A 349 9.38 -7.63 14.45
C ARG A 349 10.22 -7.90 15.70
N GLU A 350 9.88 -7.29 16.83
CA GLU A 350 10.65 -7.46 18.07
C GLU A 350 10.51 -8.86 18.68
N ILE A 351 9.33 -9.49 18.56
CA ILE A 351 9.11 -10.86 19.03
C ILE A 351 9.83 -11.86 18.12
N LEU A 352 9.67 -11.76 16.81
CA LEU A 352 10.32 -12.68 15.85
C LEU A 352 11.85 -12.54 15.85
N ARG A 353 12.40 -11.39 16.22
CA ARG A 353 13.84 -11.21 16.40
C ARG A 353 14.43 -12.12 17.48
N VAL A 354 13.67 -12.41 18.54
CA VAL A 354 14.10 -13.25 19.67
C VAL A 354 13.59 -14.68 19.51
N TYR A 355 12.40 -14.83 18.97
CA TYR A 355 11.73 -16.10 18.70
C TYR A 355 11.42 -16.24 17.20
N PRO A 356 12.41 -16.58 16.35
CA PRO A 356 12.20 -16.65 14.89
C PRO A 356 11.14 -17.68 14.46
N ASN A 357 10.98 -18.74 15.28
CA ASN A 357 10.01 -19.81 15.05
C ASN A 357 8.66 -19.55 15.73
N ALA A 358 8.41 -18.33 16.21
CA ALA A 358 7.10 -18.00 16.76
C ALA A 358 6.07 -17.90 15.63
N HIS A 359 4.90 -18.48 15.85
CA HIS A 359 3.76 -18.37 14.95
C HIS A 359 2.75 -17.40 15.52
N TYR A 360 2.07 -16.63 14.67
CA TYR A 360 1.15 -15.62 15.16
C TYR A 360 -0.09 -15.49 14.29
N VAL A 361 -1.15 -14.94 14.90
CA VAL A 361 -2.37 -14.51 14.22
C VAL A 361 -2.75 -13.11 14.69
N LYS A 362 -3.10 -12.24 13.73
CA LYS A 362 -3.69 -10.92 14.02
C LYS A 362 -5.21 -11.06 14.10
N LEU A 363 -5.81 -10.62 15.21
CA LEU A 363 -7.26 -10.58 15.41
C LEU A 363 -7.63 -9.15 15.80
N SER A 364 -8.30 -8.44 14.93
CA SER A 364 -8.77 -7.05 15.13
C SER A 364 -7.84 -6.11 15.92
N ASP A 365 -7.81 -6.24 17.23
CA ASP A 365 -7.12 -5.38 18.21
C ASP A 365 -6.07 -6.11 19.05
N ILE A 366 -5.83 -7.38 18.78
CA ILE A 366 -4.86 -8.22 19.47
C ILE A 366 -3.99 -9.00 18.49
N ILE A 367 -2.77 -9.32 18.89
CA ILE A 367 -1.96 -10.34 18.23
C ILE A 367 -1.69 -11.46 19.23
N ILE A 368 -1.86 -12.67 18.76
CA ILE A 368 -1.59 -13.86 19.54
C ILE A 368 -0.39 -14.57 18.94
N PHE A 369 0.61 -14.82 19.76
CA PHE A 369 1.79 -15.57 19.39
C PHE A 369 1.78 -16.92 20.08
N VAL A 370 2.11 -17.97 19.33
CA VAL A 370 2.48 -19.28 19.83
C VAL A 370 4.01 -19.35 19.82
N LEU A 371 4.62 -19.30 20.99
CA LEU A 371 6.06 -19.35 21.14
C LEU A 371 6.46 -20.81 21.40
N SER A 372 7.18 -21.43 20.46
CA SER A 372 7.79 -22.74 20.65
C SER A 372 9.01 -22.59 21.54
N VAL A 373 8.96 -23.13 22.75
CA VAL A 373 10.01 -22.97 23.78
C VAL A 373 10.19 -24.31 24.51
N ARG A 374 11.44 -24.71 24.69
CA ARG A 374 11.75 -25.89 25.51
C ARG A 374 11.57 -25.60 27.00
N GLN A 375 11.08 -26.56 27.74
CA GLN A 375 10.84 -26.43 29.17
C GLN A 375 12.07 -25.91 29.95
N LYS A 376 13.29 -26.28 29.53
CA LYS A 376 14.55 -25.83 30.13
C LYS A 376 14.84 -24.35 29.96
N GLU A 377 14.30 -23.72 28.93
CA GLU A 377 14.55 -22.32 28.57
C GLU A 377 13.56 -21.36 29.23
N ARG A 378 12.58 -21.87 29.94
CA ARG A 378 11.47 -21.13 30.55
C ARG A 378 11.91 -19.96 31.47
N LYS A 379 12.95 -20.18 32.30
CA LYS A 379 13.47 -19.12 33.19
C LYS A 379 14.09 -17.95 32.40
N LEU A 380 14.71 -18.24 31.26
CA LEU A 380 15.31 -17.26 30.39
C LEU A 380 14.24 -16.49 29.60
N MET A 381 13.11 -17.14 29.32
CA MET A 381 11.97 -16.58 28.61
C MET A 381 11.37 -15.36 29.31
N GLU A 382 11.20 -15.39 30.65
CA GLU A 382 10.67 -14.22 31.39
C GLU A 382 11.53 -12.98 31.18
N LYS A 383 12.86 -13.16 31.17
CA LYS A 383 13.80 -12.06 30.91
C LYS A 383 13.68 -11.56 29.46
N HIS A 384 13.64 -12.49 28.50
CA HIS A 384 13.50 -12.12 27.09
C HIS A 384 12.19 -11.38 26.82
N ILE A 385 11.08 -11.83 27.40
CA ILE A 385 9.79 -11.15 27.25
C ILE A 385 9.82 -9.76 27.87
N ALA A 386 10.46 -9.58 29.05
CA ALA A 386 10.62 -8.27 29.65
C ALA A 386 11.47 -7.33 28.78
N ASP A 387 12.55 -7.82 28.18
CA ASP A 387 13.39 -7.06 27.27
C ASP A 387 12.64 -6.70 25.98
N ILE A 388 11.87 -7.63 25.40
CA ILE A 388 11.02 -7.38 24.23
C ILE A 388 9.99 -6.29 24.55
N PHE A 389 9.27 -6.44 25.67
CA PHE A 389 8.25 -5.49 26.10
C PHE A 389 8.83 -4.08 26.24
N SER A 390 9.99 -3.94 26.89
CA SER A 390 10.67 -2.66 27.05
C SER A 390 11.08 -2.03 25.71
N ARG A 391 11.55 -2.84 24.74
CA ARG A 391 11.90 -2.34 23.41
C ARG A 391 10.67 -1.88 22.64
N ILE A 392 9.57 -2.62 22.69
CA ILE A 392 8.32 -2.21 22.05
C ILE A 392 7.81 -0.92 22.69
N GLN A 393 7.75 -0.82 24.03
CA GLN A 393 7.34 0.40 24.73
C GLN A 393 8.13 1.62 24.27
N LYS A 394 9.45 1.49 24.14
CA LYS A 394 10.32 2.57 23.68
C LYS A 394 10.03 2.94 22.22
N SER A 395 9.75 1.95 21.37
CA SER A 395 9.45 2.19 19.96
C SER A 395 8.11 2.86 19.73
N ILE A 396 7.13 2.66 20.63
CA ILE A 396 5.79 3.24 20.55
C ILE A 396 5.60 4.48 21.45
N GLU A 397 6.67 5.03 22.03
CA GLU A 397 6.61 6.15 23.00
C GLU A 397 5.86 7.38 22.44
N ASN A 398 5.97 7.61 21.12
CA ASN A 398 5.29 8.71 20.44
C ASN A 398 3.85 8.39 20.01
N ILE A 399 3.38 7.15 20.22
CA ILE A 399 2.02 6.71 19.87
C ILE A 399 1.15 6.81 21.13
N PRO A 400 -0.06 7.38 21.09
CA PRO A 400 -0.89 7.61 22.27
C PRO A 400 -1.60 6.34 22.76
N PHE A 401 -0.95 5.19 22.67
CA PHE A 401 -1.42 3.88 23.13
C PHE A 401 -0.37 3.20 23.98
N THR A 402 -0.83 2.30 24.85
CA THR A 402 0.02 1.37 25.59
C THR A 402 -0.37 -0.04 25.25
N ILE A 403 0.52 -0.99 25.50
CA ILE A 403 0.27 -2.40 25.28
C ILE A 403 0.31 -3.16 26.61
N SER A 404 -0.38 -4.30 26.65
CA SER A 404 -0.21 -5.29 27.72
C SER A 404 0.09 -6.65 27.12
N PHE A 405 0.89 -7.45 27.82
CA PHE A 405 1.18 -8.82 27.47
C PHE A 405 0.42 -9.74 28.44
N GLY A 406 -0.40 -10.63 27.87
CA GLY A 406 -1.01 -11.75 28.57
C GLY A 406 -0.29 -13.05 28.23
N ILE A 407 0.16 -13.79 29.24
CA ILE A 407 0.97 -15.00 29.05
C ILE A 407 0.32 -16.16 29.77
N GLY A 408 -0.05 -17.20 29.00
CA GLY A 408 -0.57 -18.45 29.54
C GLY A 408 0.53 -19.35 30.10
N ARG A 409 0.17 -20.55 30.53
CA ARG A 409 1.13 -21.57 30.99
C ARG A 409 1.77 -22.28 29.80
N TYR A 410 2.90 -22.87 30.07
CA TYR A 410 3.58 -23.80 29.17
C TYR A 410 2.83 -25.12 29.07
N TYR A 411 2.66 -25.64 27.85
CA TYR A 411 2.14 -26.98 27.56
C TYR A 411 3.11 -27.72 26.66
N GLU A 412 3.34 -29.00 27.00
CA GLU A 412 4.28 -29.85 26.27
C GLU A 412 3.71 -30.29 24.91
N ASN A 413 2.39 -30.51 24.85
CA ASN A 413 1.72 -30.97 23.66
C ASN A 413 0.98 -29.81 22.99
N ILE A 414 1.15 -29.66 21.66
CA ILE A 414 0.52 -28.59 20.88
C ILE A 414 -1.03 -28.66 20.92
N GLU A 415 -1.63 -29.82 21.05
CA GLU A 415 -3.08 -29.97 21.19
C GLU A 415 -3.64 -29.26 22.41
N GLN A 416 -2.82 -29.06 23.45
CA GLN A 416 -3.18 -28.37 24.69
C GLN A 416 -2.89 -26.87 24.66
N ILE A 417 -2.31 -26.36 23.59
CA ILE A 417 -1.92 -24.94 23.50
C ILE A 417 -3.14 -24.00 23.59
N HIS A 418 -4.34 -24.49 23.25
CA HIS A 418 -5.60 -23.78 23.43
C HIS A 418 -5.86 -23.40 24.89
N LEU A 419 -5.38 -24.21 25.85
CA LEU A 419 -5.47 -23.88 27.28
C LEU A 419 -4.57 -22.69 27.62
N SER A 420 -3.33 -22.69 27.09
CA SER A 420 -2.43 -21.54 27.23
C SER A 420 -3.05 -20.25 26.65
N TYR A 421 -3.77 -20.36 25.52
CA TYR A 421 -4.47 -19.23 24.94
C TYR A 421 -5.62 -18.73 25.85
N GLN A 422 -6.45 -19.64 26.35
CA GLN A 422 -7.52 -19.26 27.28
C GLN A 422 -6.97 -18.53 28.51
N GLU A 423 -5.86 -19.01 29.04
CA GLU A 423 -5.16 -18.44 30.18
C GLU A 423 -4.55 -17.04 29.89
N ALA A 424 -3.89 -16.88 28.73
CA ALA A 424 -3.36 -15.61 28.28
C ALA A 424 -4.48 -14.54 28.13
N ARG A 425 -5.60 -14.96 27.54
CA ARG A 425 -6.78 -14.11 27.38
C ARG A 425 -7.42 -13.74 28.71
N GLU A 426 -7.43 -14.69 29.66
CA GLU A 426 -7.98 -14.48 30.99
C GLU A 426 -7.22 -13.39 31.76
N VAL A 427 -5.89 -13.38 31.72
CA VAL A 427 -5.10 -12.33 32.39
C VAL A 427 -5.25 -10.97 31.71
N ILE A 428 -5.48 -10.93 30.41
CA ILE A 428 -5.84 -9.67 29.71
C ILE A 428 -7.24 -9.20 30.15
N ARG A 429 -8.23 -10.10 30.28
CA ARG A 429 -9.55 -9.77 30.84
C ARG A 429 -9.42 -9.15 32.22
N LEU A 430 -8.61 -9.73 33.11
CA LEU A 430 -8.30 -9.20 34.43
C LEU A 430 -7.65 -7.81 34.36
N SER A 431 -6.74 -7.58 33.40
CA SER A 431 -6.09 -6.28 33.27
C SER A 431 -7.09 -5.15 33.03
N TYR A 432 -8.15 -5.40 32.25
CA TYR A 432 -9.24 -4.45 32.04
C TYR A 432 -10.08 -4.24 33.30
N MET A 433 -10.39 -5.31 34.04
CA MET A 433 -11.15 -5.23 35.28
C MET A 433 -10.45 -4.39 36.36
N PHE A 434 -9.13 -4.55 36.46
CA PHE A 434 -8.33 -3.84 37.47
C PHE A 434 -7.63 -2.59 36.96
N SER A 435 -7.79 -2.25 35.67
CA SER A 435 -7.05 -1.16 35.02
C SER A 435 -5.52 -1.35 35.09
N TRP A 436 -5.07 -2.59 34.99
CA TRP A 436 -3.65 -2.97 34.98
C TRP A 436 -3.08 -2.87 33.56
N PHE A 437 -3.06 -1.69 33.03
CA PHE A 437 -2.52 -1.45 31.70
C PHE A 437 -1.01 -1.30 31.70
N ASN A 438 -0.42 -1.45 30.51
CA ASN A 438 1.01 -1.26 30.29
C ASN A 438 1.88 -2.23 31.12
N ARG A 439 1.51 -3.51 31.17
CA ARG A 439 2.15 -4.54 32.00
C ARG A 439 2.29 -5.87 31.29
N ILE A 440 3.20 -6.68 31.82
CA ILE A 440 3.31 -8.11 31.49
C ILE A 440 2.59 -8.89 32.58
N LEU A 441 1.63 -9.71 32.20
CA LEU A 441 0.78 -10.48 33.08
C LEU A 441 0.95 -11.97 32.82
N TYR A 442 1.39 -12.70 33.82
CA TYR A 442 1.59 -14.15 33.75
C TYR A 442 0.45 -14.86 34.48
N TYR A 443 -0.25 -15.78 33.80
CA TYR A 443 -1.35 -16.53 34.41
C TYR A 443 -0.90 -17.32 35.65
N GLU A 444 0.34 -17.84 35.66
CA GLU A 444 0.91 -18.56 36.80
C GLU A 444 1.07 -17.71 38.06
N LYS A 445 1.18 -16.39 37.90
CA LYS A 445 1.33 -15.44 39.03
C LYS A 445 -0.01 -14.91 39.52
N MET A 446 -1.14 -15.45 38.98
CA MET A 446 -2.50 -14.99 39.27
C MET A 446 -3.29 -15.96 40.16
N ASP A 447 -2.63 -16.70 41.06
CA ASP A 447 -3.28 -17.75 41.86
C ASP A 447 -4.53 -17.29 42.60
N PHE A 448 -4.48 -16.14 43.26
CA PHE A 448 -5.62 -15.55 43.96
C PHE A 448 -6.81 -15.31 43.00
N PHE A 449 -6.54 -14.71 41.83
CA PHE A 449 -7.57 -14.39 40.87
C PHE A 449 -8.16 -15.64 40.19
N ARG A 450 -7.35 -16.69 40.02
CA ARG A 450 -7.81 -17.99 39.47
C ARG A 450 -8.86 -18.64 40.35
N ILE A 451 -8.73 -18.50 41.68
CA ILE A 451 -9.75 -18.98 42.62
C ILE A 451 -11.00 -18.10 42.54
N PHE A 452 -10.83 -16.82 42.25
CA PHE A 452 -11.90 -15.82 42.31
C PHE A 452 -12.74 -15.72 41.03
N LEU A 453 -12.13 -15.93 39.87
CA LEU A 453 -12.81 -15.81 38.56
C LEU A 453 -14.07 -16.71 38.44
N PRO A 454 -14.05 -18.00 38.85
CA PRO A 454 -15.25 -18.83 38.83
C PRO A 454 -16.43 -18.26 39.62
N ILE A 455 -16.16 -17.44 40.65
CA ILE A 455 -17.20 -16.76 41.44
C ILE A 455 -17.90 -15.70 40.57
N LEU A 456 -17.15 -14.99 39.74
CA LEU A 456 -17.70 -13.97 38.82
C LEU A 456 -18.54 -14.56 37.69
N ASP A 457 -18.30 -15.81 37.31
CA ASP A 457 -19.08 -16.48 36.28
C ASP A 457 -20.27 -17.29 36.84
N ASN A 458 -20.41 -17.37 38.18
CA ASN A 458 -21.48 -18.06 38.87
C ASN A 458 -22.55 -17.10 39.38
N GLN A 459 -23.77 -17.17 38.80
CA GLN A 459 -24.85 -16.26 39.16
C GLN A 459 -25.30 -16.38 40.62
N GLU A 460 -25.35 -17.58 41.20
CA GLU A 460 -25.71 -17.77 42.61
C GLU A 460 -24.68 -17.13 43.56
N ALA A 461 -23.38 -17.31 43.24
CA ALA A 461 -22.32 -16.69 44.02
C ALA A 461 -22.36 -15.13 43.97
N LEU A 462 -22.63 -14.61 42.76
CA LEU A 462 -22.79 -13.17 42.55
C LEU A 462 -24.02 -12.63 43.30
N GLU A 463 -25.12 -13.35 43.27
CA GLU A 463 -26.35 -12.97 44.00
C GLU A 463 -26.09 -13.00 45.53
N ALA A 464 -25.41 -14.00 46.05
CA ALA A 464 -25.03 -14.05 47.47
C ALA A 464 -24.15 -12.83 47.88
N CYS A 465 -23.16 -12.47 47.04
CA CYS A 465 -22.33 -11.30 47.26
C CYS A 465 -23.16 -9.99 47.21
N ARG A 466 -24.06 -9.88 46.20
CA ARG A 466 -24.95 -8.74 46.07
C ARG A 466 -25.87 -8.59 47.32
N ASN A 467 -26.50 -9.66 47.70
CA ASN A 467 -27.42 -9.69 48.86
C ASN A 467 -26.69 -9.30 50.16
N CYS A 468 -25.42 -9.63 50.30
CA CYS A 468 -24.58 -9.24 51.41
C CYS A 468 -24.37 -7.71 51.50
N LEU A 469 -24.12 -7.04 50.37
CA LEU A 469 -23.82 -5.59 50.36
C LEU A 469 -25.01 -4.68 50.05
N GLN A 470 -26.10 -5.20 49.47
CA GLN A 470 -27.23 -4.42 49.02
C GLN A 470 -27.86 -3.53 50.13
N PRO A 471 -28.03 -4.01 51.39
CA PRO A 471 -28.56 -3.18 52.45
C PRO A 471 -27.69 -1.95 52.74
N LEU A 472 -26.38 -2.11 52.60
CA LEU A 472 -25.40 -1.04 52.79
C LEU A 472 -25.43 -0.01 51.67
N LEU A 473 -25.51 -0.50 50.41
CA LEU A 473 -25.64 0.33 49.20
C LEU A 473 -26.91 1.18 49.24
N ASP A 474 -28.04 0.57 49.63
CA ASP A 474 -29.31 1.27 49.76
C ASP A 474 -29.29 2.31 50.87
N TYR A 475 -28.62 2.00 51.97
CA TYR A 475 -28.45 2.96 53.08
C TYR A 475 -27.60 4.16 52.65
N ASP A 476 -26.48 3.93 51.96
CA ASP A 476 -25.60 5.00 51.49
C ASP A 476 -26.32 5.90 50.47
N ARG A 477 -27.10 5.30 49.55
CA ARG A 477 -27.90 6.01 48.54
C ARG A 477 -28.97 6.91 49.20
N LYS A 478 -29.66 6.41 50.26
CA LYS A 478 -30.73 7.15 50.96
C LYS A 478 -30.21 8.27 51.86
N ASN A 479 -29.05 8.09 52.48
CA ASN A 479 -28.56 8.98 53.51
C ASN A 479 -27.36 9.83 53.11
N GLY A 480 -26.88 9.72 51.86
CA GLY A 480 -25.70 10.43 51.38
C GLY A 480 -24.44 10.12 52.21
N LYS A 481 -24.32 8.87 52.70
CA LYS A 481 -23.21 8.41 53.53
C LYS A 481 -22.30 7.45 52.76
N ASN A 482 -21.07 7.28 53.28
CA ASN A 482 -20.03 6.43 52.66
C ASN A 482 -19.71 5.24 53.58
N MET A 483 -20.72 4.45 53.91
CA MET A 483 -20.56 3.29 54.80
C MET A 483 -19.83 2.14 54.07
N LEU A 484 -20.11 1.96 52.78
CA LEU A 484 -19.39 0.97 51.96
C LEU A 484 -17.90 1.31 51.86
N GLU A 485 -17.55 2.58 51.65
CA GLU A 485 -16.15 3.04 51.64
C GLU A 485 -15.48 2.77 52.99
N THR A 486 -16.18 2.99 54.10
CA THR A 486 -15.66 2.68 55.44
C THR A 486 -15.37 1.19 55.57
N LEU A 487 -16.29 0.31 55.12
CA LEU A 487 -16.14 -1.13 55.17
C LEU A 487 -14.96 -1.59 54.30
N GLN A 488 -14.81 -1.01 53.11
CA GLN A 488 -13.70 -1.31 52.21
C GLN A 488 -12.34 -0.97 52.83
N VAL A 489 -12.21 0.25 53.37
CA VAL A 489 -10.96 0.68 54.03
C VAL A 489 -10.63 -0.16 55.23
N VAL A 490 -11.61 -0.56 56.04
CA VAL A 490 -11.39 -1.42 57.23
C VAL A 490 -10.96 -2.83 56.77
N SER A 491 -11.55 -3.38 55.72
CA SER A 491 -11.14 -4.65 55.16
C SER A 491 -9.70 -4.62 54.62
N GLU A 492 -9.34 -3.55 53.89
CA GLU A 492 -7.98 -3.32 53.36
C GLU A 492 -6.93 -3.09 54.48
N CYS A 493 -7.35 -2.72 55.66
CA CYS A 493 -6.51 -2.55 56.85
C CYS A 493 -6.53 -3.80 57.76
N ASP A 494 -6.78 -5.01 57.25
CA ASP A 494 -6.84 -6.25 58.03
C ASP A 494 -7.79 -6.17 59.23
N TRP A 495 -8.92 -5.49 59.10
CA TRP A 495 -9.92 -5.24 60.13
C TRP A 495 -9.37 -4.44 61.34
N ASN A 496 -8.22 -3.77 61.17
CA ASN A 496 -7.65 -2.89 62.21
C ASN A 496 -8.29 -1.50 62.15
N LEU A 497 -9.20 -1.23 63.11
CA LEU A 497 -9.97 0.01 63.16
C LEU A 497 -9.11 1.26 63.40
N LYS A 498 -7.95 1.12 64.08
CA LYS A 498 -7.05 2.26 64.30
C LYS A 498 -6.37 2.65 62.99
N LEU A 499 -5.82 1.69 62.29
CA LEU A 499 -5.16 1.89 60.99
C LEU A 499 -6.15 2.46 59.95
N ALA A 500 -7.37 1.90 59.90
CA ALA A 500 -8.42 2.40 59.03
C ALA A 500 -8.82 3.86 59.36
N ALA A 501 -8.87 4.20 60.65
CA ALA A 501 -9.17 5.56 61.09
C ALA A 501 -8.10 6.56 60.63
N GLU A 502 -6.83 6.21 60.74
CA GLU A 502 -5.70 7.01 60.26
C GLU A 502 -5.80 7.21 58.73
N ARG A 503 -6.05 6.12 57.99
CA ARG A 503 -6.17 6.17 56.52
C ARG A 503 -7.37 6.99 56.03
N MET A 504 -8.46 7.03 56.84
CA MET A 504 -9.67 7.80 56.53
C MET A 504 -9.65 9.22 57.08
N PHE A 505 -8.61 9.63 57.82
CA PHE A 505 -8.53 10.89 58.54
C PHE A 505 -9.70 11.08 59.52
N LEU A 506 -10.11 9.99 60.20
CA LEU A 506 -11.21 9.97 61.18
C LEU A 506 -10.71 9.57 62.57
N HIS A 507 -11.50 9.94 63.60
CA HIS A 507 -11.24 9.43 64.93
C HIS A 507 -11.57 7.92 65.05
N PRO A 508 -10.80 7.09 65.76
CA PRO A 508 -11.07 5.64 65.88
C PRO A 508 -12.47 5.31 66.39
N ASN A 509 -13.03 6.10 67.30
CA ASN A 509 -14.38 5.93 67.80
C ASN A 509 -15.45 6.13 66.69
N SER A 510 -15.21 7.03 65.76
CA SER A 510 -16.10 7.26 64.62
C SER A 510 -16.12 6.05 63.67
N VAL A 511 -14.95 5.46 63.38
CA VAL A 511 -14.86 4.25 62.56
C VAL A 511 -15.52 3.08 63.30
N LYS A 512 -15.26 2.92 64.62
CA LYS A 512 -15.91 1.90 65.43
C LYS A 512 -17.43 2.03 65.38
N TYR A 513 -17.99 3.24 65.59
CA TYR A 513 -19.42 3.49 65.49
C TYR A 513 -19.99 3.14 64.10
N ARG A 514 -19.30 3.53 63.03
CA ARG A 514 -19.72 3.19 61.68
C ARG A 514 -19.73 1.66 61.44
N MET A 515 -18.72 0.95 61.90
CA MET A 515 -18.66 -0.53 61.79
C MET A 515 -19.78 -1.20 62.59
N GLU A 516 -20.15 -0.71 63.77
CA GLU A 516 -21.30 -1.23 64.51
C GLU A 516 -22.63 -1.00 63.75
N GLN A 517 -22.78 0.15 63.09
CA GLN A 517 -23.95 0.42 62.22
C GLN A 517 -23.96 -0.47 60.98
N ILE A 518 -22.80 -0.66 60.33
CA ILE A 518 -22.65 -1.54 59.15
C ILE A 518 -23.03 -2.97 59.53
N GLY A 519 -22.51 -3.49 60.67
CA GLY A 519 -22.83 -4.85 61.12
C GLY A 519 -24.32 -5.07 61.34
N LYS A 520 -25.04 -4.06 61.87
CA LYS A 520 -26.50 -4.10 62.01
C LYS A 520 -27.23 -4.08 60.66
N LEU A 521 -26.75 -3.29 59.70
CA LEU A 521 -27.37 -3.16 58.38
C LEU A 521 -27.24 -4.43 57.55
N ILE A 522 -26.07 -5.05 57.56
CA ILE A 522 -25.82 -6.27 56.74
C ILE A 522 -26.08 -7.56 57.50
N HIS A 523 -26.48 -7.47 58.80
CA HIS A 523 -26.74 -8.61 59.68
C HIS A 523 -25.54 -9.58 59.76
N ARG A 524 -24.32 -9.05 59.96
CA ARG A 524 -23.07 -9.81 60.02
C ARG A 524 -22.25 -9.48 61.27
N ASN A 525 -21.53 -10.48 61.76
CA ASN A 525 -20.66 -10.34 62.93
C ASN A 525 -19.19 -10.32 62.49
N PHE A 526 -18.56 -9.15 62.57
CA PHE A 526 -17.14 -8.99 62.18
C PHE A 526 -16.14 -9.73 63.06
N ARG A 527 -16.58 -10.39 64.16
CA ARG A 527 -15.73 -11.29 64.94
C ARG A 527 -15.66 -12.69 64.35
N GLU A 528 -16.65 -13.09 63.54
CA GLU A 528 -16.69 -14.36 62.85
C GLU A 528 -15.84 -14.33 61.59
N HIS A 529 -14.95 -15.30 61.45
CA HIS A 529 -14.05 -15.36 60.30
C HIS A 529 -14.81 -15.57 59.00
N SER A 530 -15.84 -16.42 59.01
CA SER A 530 -16.69 -16.68 57.84
C SER A 530 -17.40 -15.44 57.31
N ASP A 531 -17.89 -14.57 58.21
CA ASP A 531 -18.56 -13.34 57.86
C ASP A 531 -17.56 -12.32 57.25
N ARG A 532 -16.37 -12.20 57.83
CA ARG A 532 -15.30 -11.36 57.24
C ARG A 532 -14.94 -11.84 55.83
N LEU A 533 -14.69 -13.12 55.67
CA LEU A 533 -14.32 -13.69 54.38
C LEU A 533 -15.42 -13.45 53.32
N LEU A 534 -16.70 -13.68 53.68
CA LEU A 534 -17.83 -13.39 52.79
C LEU A 534 -17.88 -11.91 52.39
N ILE A 535 -17.67 -11.00 53.35
CA ILE A 535 -17.67 -9.56 53.09
C ILE A 535 -16.51 -9.16 52.19
N GLU A 536 -15.32 -9.70 52.42
CA GLU A 536 -14.14 -9.45 51.57
C GLU A 536 -14.38 -9.90 50.13
N ILE A 537 -14.93 -11.12 49.94
CA ILE A 537 -15.35 -11.63 48.63
C ILE A 537 -16.41 -10.73 48.02
N ALA A 538 -17.42 -10.33 48.77
CA ALA A 538 -18.50 -9.47 48.28
C ALA A 538 -18.00 -8.07 47.88
N ILE A 539 -17.12 -7.45 48.66
CA ILE A 539 -16.48 -6.17 48.34
C ILE A 539 -15.68 -6.28 47.04
N LEU A 540 -14.88 -7.36 46.91
CA LEU A 540 -14.05 -7.60 45.74
C LEU A 540 -14.93 -7.80 44.50
N THR A 541 -15.97 -8.64 44.62
CA THR A 541 -16.97 -8.87 43.56
C THR A 541 -17.65 -7.56 43.13
N TYR A 542 -18.08 -6.76 44.08
CA TYR A 542 -18.73 -5.48 43.80
C TYR A 542 -17.79 -4.48 43.10
N THR A 543 -16.52 -4.43 43.52
CA THR A 543 -15.52 -3.56 42.90
C THR A 543 -15.23 -3.96 41.47
N MET A 544 -15.19 -5.28 41.21
CA MET A 544 -15.02 -5.84 39.85
C MET A 544 -16.23 -5.61 38.97
N SER A 545 -17.44 -5.85 39.50
CA SER A 545 -18.71 -5.71 38.75
C SER A 545 -18.97 -4.30 38.25
N LYS A 546 -18.58 -3.25 39.01
CA LYS A 546 -18.68 -1.85 38.57
C LYS A 546 -17.90 -1.53 37.28
N LYS A 547 -16.91 -2.35 36.94
CA LYS A 547 -16.03 -2.15 35.78
C LYS A 547 -16.41 -3.04 34.57
N LEU A 548 -17.38 -3.92 34.73
CA LEU A 548 -17.93 -4.75 33.64
C LEU A 548 -19.14 -4.04 33.01
N PRO A 549 -19.21 -3.94 31.66
CA PRO A 549 -20.31 -3.22 30.96
C PRO A 549 -21.69 -3.81 31.23
N ASP A 550 -21.82 -5.09 31.60
CA ASP A 550 -23.08 -5.81 31.74
C ASP A 550 -23.70 -5.77 33.15
N TRP A 551 -23.21 -4.92 34.05
CA TRP A 551 -23.66 -4.86 35.45
C TRP A 551 -24.35 -3.56 35.85
N THR A 552 -24.63 -2.67 34.89
CA THR A 552 -25.27 -1.36 35.16
C THR A 552 -26.76 -1.30 34.82
N GLU A 553 -27.46 -2.46 34.69
CA GLU A 553 -28.91 -2.51 34.65
C GLU A 553 -29.55 -3.08 35.93
#